data_f8214e342baf317fbbc559721cdca299
#
_entry.id   f8214e342baf317fbbc559721cdca299
#
_cell.length_a   1.000
_cell.length_b   1.000
_cell.length_c   1.000
_cell.angle_alpha   90.00
_cell.angle_beta   90.00
_cell.angle_gamma   90.00
#
_symmetry.space_group_name_H-M   'P 1'
#
loop_
_entity.id
_entity.type
_entity.pdbx_description
1 polymer ?
#
loop_
_entity_poly.entity_id
_entity_poly.type
_entity_poly.pdbx_seq_one_letter_code
_entity_poly.pdbx_strand_id
1 'polypeptide(L)'
;VMKGTSYLLPPKQRAIARFMNLSGIVNWAADILRVFENLPTVEQEAFAFLKGFQGLIKELATVFEMTHKMLKIIKNEGISYDNIDKCSVLGVQYSAKIPIILTDKIEAYFKDTKGKLPDATTIWHASSDILESLFGKFKQISSPNKLHGVTPFVLSLCVYTNFDEHTKDMANQIKFALENVFMADLKDWKHDNLIDNQVVKRILTLKK
;
A
#
# COMPACT_ATOMS: atom_id res chain seq x y z
N VAL A 1 -22.27 -24.65 -13.24
CA VAL A 1 -22.01 -23.89 -12.02
C VAL A 1 -23.32 -23.21 -11.64
N MET A 2 -23.94 -23.62 -10.56
CA MET A 2 -25.17 -23.04 -10.06
C MET A 2 -24.97 -21.55 -9.73
N LYS A 3 -25.80 -20.68 -10.23
CA LYS A 3 -25.73 -19.21 -10.08
C LYS A 3 -25.78 -18.68 -8.63
N GLY A 4 -25.91 -19.56 -7.62
CA GLY A 4 -26.02 -19.19 -6.21
C GLY A 4 -24.80 -19.46 -5.33
N THR A 5 -23.76 -20.16 -5.81
CA THR A 5 -22.63 -20.65 -4.98
C THR A 5 -21.31 -19.94 -5.26
N SER A 6 -21.29 -18.87 -6.04
CA SER A 6 -20.04 -18.14 -6.38
C SER A 6 -19.32 -17.55 -5.15
N TYR A 7 -20.06 -17.25 -4.08
CA TYR A 7 -19.53 -16.77 -2.81
C TYR A 7 -18.80 -17.86 -1.99
N LEU A 8 -19.04 -19.13 -2.31
CA LEU A 8 -18.35 -20.26 -1.67
C LEU A 8 -16.99 -20.54 -2.31
N LEU A 9 -16.69 -19.96 -3.45
CA LEU A 9 -15.42 -20.19 -4.13
C LEU A 9 -14.28 -19.42 -3.42
N PRO A 10 -13.09 -20.04 -3.30
CA PRO A 10 -11.94 -19.37 -2.74
C PRO A 10 -11.53 -18.15 -3.60
N PRO A 11 -10.96 -17.12 -2.99
CA PRO A 11 -10.48 -15.96 -3.74
C PRO A 11 -9.43 -16.38 -4.77
N LYS A 12 -9.50 -15.77 -5.96
CA LYS A 12 -8.53 -16.03 -7.04
C LYS A 12 -7.14 -15.59 -6.59
N GLN A 13 -6.19 -16.52 -6.63
CA GLN A 13 -4.80 -16.21 -6.34
C GLN A 13 -4.11 -15.63 -7.58
N ARG A 14 -3.48 -14.48 -7.42
CA ARG A 14 -2.58 -13.92 -8.43
C ARG A 14 -1.22 -14.63 -8.32
N ALA A 15 -0.64 -15.05 -9.46
CA ALA A 15 0.61 -15.82 -9.49
C ALA A 15 1.78 -15.10 -8.80
N ILE A 16 1.82 -13.76 -8.87
CA ILE A 16 2.92 -12.91 -8.36
C ILE A 16 2.74 -12.54 -6.86
N ALA A 17 1.54 -12.67 -6.31
CA ALA A 17 1.22 -12.20 -4.96
C ALA A 17 0.60 -13.28 -4.08
N ARG A 18 0.96 -14.55 -4.28
CA ARG A 18 0.36 -15.69 -3.56
C ARG A 18 0.46 -15.53 -2.04
N PHE A 19 1.62 -15.13 -1.56
CA PHE A 19 1.86 -14.95 -0.13
C PHE A 19 1.10 -13.74 0.43
N MET A 20 1.00 -12.65 -0.32
CA MET A 20 0.28 -11.43 0.08
C MET A 20 -1.24 -11.62 0.13
N ASN A 21 -1.78 -12.64 -0.55
CA ASN A 21 -3.20 -12.94 -0.58
C ASN A 21 -3.61 -14.03 0.44
N LEU A 22 -2.71 -14.46 1.32
CA LEU A 22 -2.99 -15.50 2.31
C LEU A 22 -4.13 -15.08 3.25
N SER A 23 -4.20 -13.81 3.64
CA SER A 23 -5.28 -13.28 4.48
C SER A 23 -6.66 -13.47 3.84
N GLY A 24 -6.78 -13.27 2.53
CA GLY A 24 -8.03 -13.49 1.80
C GLY A 24 -8.49 -14.95 1.86
N ILE A 25 -7.55 -15.89 1.73
CA ILE A 25 -7.85 -17.34 1.80
C ILE A 25 -8.23 -17.73 3.21
N VAL A 26 -7.51 -17.25 4.21
CA VAL A 26 -7.79 -17.54 5.62
C VAL A 26 -9.15 -16.99 6.03
N ASN A 27 -9.48 -15.76 5.63
CA ASN A 27 -10.78 -15.18 5.92
C ASN A 27 -11.91 -15.96 5.23
N TRP A 28 -11.73 -16.31 3.94
CA TRP A 28 -12.68 -17.16 3.23
C TRP A 28 -12.88 -18.51 3.95
N ALA A 29 -11.81 -19.19 4.37
CA ALA A 29 -11.89 -20.45 5.07
C ALA A 29 -12.59 -20.30 6.44
N ALA A 30 -12.33 -19.23 7.17
CA ALA A 30 -13.01 -18.91 8.42
C ALA A 30 -14.51 -18.65 8.21
N ASP A 31 -14.88 -17.94 7.14
CA ASP A 31 -16.28 -17.70 6.79
C ASP A 31 -17.02 -18.99 6.42
N ILE A 32 -16.39 -19.89 5.65
CA ILE A 32 -16.96 -21.21 5.33
C ILE A 32 -17.15 -22.02 6.62
N LEU A 33 -16.15 -22.07 7.51
CA LEU A 33 -16.26 -22.81 8.77
C LEU A 33 -17.37 -22.26 9.67
N ARG A 34 -17.62 -20.96 9.67
CA ARG A 34 -18.67 -20.32 10.46
C ARG A 34 -20.07 -20.73 10.02
N VAL A 35 -20.27 -20.94 8.71
CA VAL A 35 -21.58 -21.33 8.15
C VAL A 35 -21.67 -22.81 7.82
N PHE A 36 -20.64 -23.61 8.12
CA PHE A 36 -20.47 -24.97 7.67
C PHE A 36 -21.69 -25.86 7.92
N GLU A 37 -22.24 -25.82 9.15
CA GLU A 37 -23.39 -26.65 9.54
C GLU A 37 -24.69 -26.27 8.82
N ASN A 38 -24.75 -25.09 8.23
CA ASN A 38 -25.91 -24.60 7.46
C ASN A 38 -25.77 -24.83 5.95
N LEU A 39 -24.63 -25.40 5.51
CA LEU A 39 -24.41 -25.70 4.10
C LEU A 39 -25.16 -26.99 3.71
N PRO A 40 -25.60 -27.11 2.45
CA PRO A 40 -26.11 -28.38 1.90
C PRO A 40 -25.03 -29.47 2.01
N THR A 41 -25.47 -30.73 2.07
CA THR A 41 -24.57 -31.90 2.31
C THR A 41 -23.41 -31.99 1.30
N VAL A 42 -23.67 -31.68 0.04
CA VAL A 42 -22.66 -31.71 -1.04
C VAL A 42 -21.55 -30.70 -0.79
N GLU A 43 -21.91 -29.50 -0.36
CA GLU A 43 -20.96 -28.44 -0.01
C GLU A 43 -20.23 -28.76 1.29
N GLN A 44 -20.91 -29.37 2.28
CA GLN A 44 -20.26 -29.84 3.51
C GLN A 44 -19.17 -30.87 3.19
N GLU A 45 -19.45 -31.85 2.34
CA GLU A 45 -18.47 -32.85 1.90
C GLU A 45 -17.28 -32.18 1.18
N ALA A 46 -17.56 -31.25 0.29
CA ALA A 46 -16.51 -30.54 -0.47
C ALA A 46 -15.57 -29.70 0.44
N PHE A 47 -16.08 -29.15 1.55
CA PHE A 47 -15.31 -28.31 2.47
C PHE A 47 -14.90 -29.02 3.77
N ALA A 48 -15.20 -30.30 3.92
CA ALA A 48 -14.90 -31.08 5.13
C ALA A 48 -13.41 -31.03 5.53
N PHE A 49 -12.51 -30.92 4.55
CA PHE A 49 -11.06 -30.82 4.78
C PHE A 49 -10.69 -29.60 5.63
N LEU A 50 -11.47 -28.50 5.59
CA LEU A 50 -11.20 -27.30 6.38
C LEU A 50 -11.31 -27.54 7.89
N LYS A 51 -12.13 -28.52 8.32
CA LYS A 51 -12.25 -28.86 9.74
C LYS A 51 -10.92 -29.33 10.33
N GLY A 52 -10.08 -30.03 9.55
CA GLY A 52 -8.74 -30.45 9.97
C GLY A 52 -7.78 -29.26 10.24
N PHE A 53 -8.06 -28.10 9.69
CA PHE A 53 -7.24 -26.89 9.84
C PHE A 53 -7.91 -25.80 10.69
N GLN A 54 -9.04 -26.11 11.34
CA GLN A 54 -9.84 -25.12 12.05
C GLN A 54 -9.05 -24.30 13.08
N GLY A 55 -8.18 -24.96 13.86
CA GLY A 55 -7.31 -24.28 14.83
C GLY A 55 -6.37 -23.30 14.17
N LEU A 56 -5.67 -23.74 13.12
CA LEU A 56 -4.74 -22.92 12.36
C LEU A 56 -5.45 -21.75 11.67
N ILE A 57 -6.61 -21.99 11.06
CA ILE A 57 -7.39 -20.95 10.38
C ILE A 57 -7.81 -19.87 11.39
N LYS A 58 -8.29 -20.25 12.57
CA LYS A 58 -8.69 -19.32 13.63
C LYS A 58 -7.51 -18.48 14.12
N GLU A 59 -6.36 -19.12 14.34
CA GLU A 59 -5.14 -18.45 14.76
C GLU A 59 -4.66 -17.44 13.70
N LEU A 60 -4.54 -17.86 12.44
CA LEU A 60 -4.13 -16.99 11.33
C LEU A 60 -5.13 -15.86 11.09
N ALA A 61 -6.43 -16.10 11.18
CA ALA A 61 -7.44 -15.04 11.08
C ALA A 61 -7.25 -13.97 12.16
N THR A 62 -6.94 -14.40 13.39
CA THR A 62 -6.63 -13.47 14.49
C THR A 62 -5.37 -12.67 14.24
N VAL A 63 -4.31 -13.31 13.73
CA VAL A 63 -3.06 -12.64 13.33
C VAL A 63 -3.34 -11.59 12.25
N PHE A 64 -4.09 -11.95 11.20
CA PHE A 64 -4.41 -11.00 10.12
C PHE A 64 -5.31 -9.86 10.58
N GLU A 65 -6.25 -10.11 11.49
CA GLU A 65 -7.06 -9.03 12.08
C GLU A 65 -6.16 -8.03 12.84
N MET A 66 -5.28 -8.51 13.69
CA MET A 66 -4.34 -7.69 14.44
C MET A 66 -3.43 -6.88 13.51
N THR A 67 -2.75 -7.56 12.58
CA THR A 67 -1.82 -6.89 11.65
C THR A 67 -2.53 -5.89 10.76
N HIS A 68 -3.77 -6.17 10.34
CA HIS A 68 -4.57 -5.22 9.55
C HIS A 68 -4.88 -3.94 10.35
N LYS A 69 -5.22 -4.08 11.64
CA LYS A 69 -5.45 -2.91 12.53
C LYS A 69 -4.17 -2.09 12.72
N MET A 70 -3.03 -2.74 12.94
CA MET A 70 -1.73 -2.07 13.03
C MET A 70 -1.38 -1.34 11.74
N LEU A 71 -1.51 -2.03 10.59
CA LEU A 71 -1.26 -1.44 9.27
C LEU A 71 -2.15 -0.24 9.00
N LYS A 72 -3.42 -0.27 9.44
CA LYS A 72 -4.32 0.86 9.27
C LYS A 72 -3.84 2.10 10.04
N ILE A 73 -3.38 1.94 11.28
CA ILE A 73 -2.78 3.03 12.05
C ILE A 73 -1.56 3.59 11.32
N ILE A 74 -0.61 2.72 11.01
CA ILE A 74 0.67 3.09 10.42
C ILE A 74 0.50 3.73 9.02
N LYS A 75 -0.40 3.21 8.18
CA LYS A 75 -0.63 3.78 6.84
C LYS A 75 -1.32 5.14 6.87
N ASN A 76 -2.28 5.33 7.79
CA ASN A 76 -3.06 6.56 7.83
C ASN A 76 -2.36 7.67 8.62
N GLU A 77 -1.66 7.31 9.69
CA GLU A 77 -1.10 8.27 10.65
C GLU A 77 0.44 8.34 10.60
N GLY A 78 1.09 7.44 9.85
CA GLY A 78 2.54 7.34 9.77
C GLY A 78 3.17 6.59 10.95
N ILE A 79 4.50 6.46 10.89
CA ILE A 79 5.33 5.86 11.94
C ILE A 79 5.81 6.99 12.86
N SER A 80 5.29 7.01 14.08
CA SER A 80 5.68 7.93 15.17
C SER A 80 5.76 7.18 16.48
N TYR A 81 6.28 7.80 17.54
CA TYR A 81 6.32 7.20 18.86
C TYR A 81 4.92 6.81 19.34
N ASP A 82 3.96 7.71 19.20
CA ASP A 82 2.57 7.50 19.63
C ASP A 82 1.91 6.34 18.87
N ASN A 83 2.08 6.28 17.56
CA ASN A 83 1.47 5.25 16.72
C ASN A 83 2.13 3.87 16.93
N ILE A 84 3.43 3.83 17.22
CA ILE A 84 4.12 2.61 17.65
C ILE A 84 3.54 2.12 18.98
N ASP A 85 3.35 3.02 19.95
CA ASP A 85 2.79 2.67 21.25
C ASP A 85 1.34 2.16 21.12
N LYS A 86 0.51 2.77 20.25
CA LYS A 86 -0.83 2.25 19.91
C LYS A 86 -0.76 0.81 19.32
N CYS A 87 0.21 0.55 18.43
CA CYS A 87 0.41 -0.78 17.86
C CYS A 87 0.87 -1.79 18.93
N SER A 88 1.75 -1.40 19.84
CA SER A 88 2.18 -2.24 20.95
C SER A 88 1.01 -2.61 21.89
N VAL A 89 0.14 -1.67 22.19
CA VAL A 89 -1.10 -1.93 22.95
C VAL A 89 -2.00 -2.95 22.25
N LEU A 90 -2.15 -2.83 20.92
CA LEU A 90 -2.86 -3.84 20.13
C LEU A 90 -2.18 -5.21 20.24
N GLY A 91 -0.86 -5.28 20.12
CA GLY A 91 -0.10 -6.53 20.29
C GLY A 91 -0.41 -7.23 21.61
N VAL A 92 -0.43 -6.48 22.71
CA VAL A 92 -0.79 -6.99 24.04
C VAL A 92 -2.23 -7.51 24.09
N GLN A 93 -3.19 -6.81 23.49
CA GLN A 93 -4.60 -7.23 23.45
C GLN A 93 -4.80 -8.57 22.73
N TYR A 94 -3.95 -8.87 21.75
CA TYR A 94 -4.02 -10.12 20.97
C TYR A 94 -3.08 -11.21 21.49
N SER A 95 -2.16 -10.92 22.41
CA SER A 95 -1.08 -11.84 22.85
C SER A 95 -1.59 -13.19 23.38
N ALA A 96 -2.75 -13.23 24.01
CA ALA A 96 -3.37 -14.47 24.51
C ALA A 96 -3.97 -15.36 23.38
N LYS A 97 -4.07 -14.85 22.14
CA LYS A 97 -4.77 -15.52 21.02
C LYS A 97 -3.85 -15.85 19.85
N ILE A 98 -2.60 -15.41 19.89
CA ILE A 98 -1.59 -15.62 18.85
C ILE A 98 -0.31 -16.19 19.47
N PRO A 99 0.57 -16.82 18.66
CA PRO A 99 1.82 -17.36 19.18
C PRO A 99 2.70 -16.28 19.80
N ILE A 100 3.23 -16.54 20.99
CA ILE A 100 4.10 -15.62 21.73
C ILE A 100 5.32 -15.18 20.92
N ILE A 101 5.91 -16.08 20.13
CA ILE A 101 7.04 -15.79 19.27
C ILE A 101 6.73 -14.70 18.23
N LEU A 102 5.48 -14.60 17.79
CA LEU A 102 5.08 -13.56 16.85
C LEU A 102 4.94 -12.21 17.56
N THR A 103 4.34 -12.22 18.76
CA THR A 103 4.22 -11.01 19.60
C THR A 103 5.59 -10.44 19.90
N ASP A 104 6.52 -11.29 20.36
CA ASP A 104 7.89 -10.87 20.68
C ASP A 104 8.62 -10.25 19.48
N LYS A 105 8.44 -10.85 18.29
CA LYS A 105 9.06 -10.30 17.06
C LYS A 105 8.46 -8.97 16.64
N ILE A 106 7.16 -8.81 16.79
CA ILE A 106 6.47 -7.53 16.47
C ILE A 106 6.92 -6.46 17.46
N GLU A 107 7.00 -6.75 18.74
CA GLU A 107 7.49 -5.82 19.76
C GLU A 107 8.95 -5.44 19.50
N ALA A 108 9.81 -6.41 19.22
CA ALA A 108 11.21 -6.15 18.88
C ALA A 108 11.34 -5.25 17.65
N TYR A 109 10.52 -5.47 16.60
CA TYR A 109 10.48 -4.63 15.41
C TYR A 109 10.05 -3.20 15.72
N PHE A 110 9.00 -3.01 16.51
CA PHE A 110 8.54 -1.67 16.88
C PHE A 110 9.54 -0.95 17.79
N LYS A 111 10.17 -1.66 18.72
CA LYS A 111 11.23 -1.11 19.56
C LYS A 111 12.44 -0.64 18.75
N ASP A 112 12.89 -1.46 17.79
CA ASP A 112 14.00 -1.11 16.89
C ASP A 112 13.60 0.10 16.01
N THR A 113 12.38 0.11 15.46
CA THR A 113 11.87 1.20 14.64
C THR A 113 11.76 2.51 15.44
N LYS A 114 11.27 2.44 16.68
CA LYS A 114 11.17 3.58 17.58
C LYS A 114 12.56 4.17 17.90
N GLY A 115 13.57 3.31 18.06
CA GLY A 115 14.95 3.74 18.29
C GLY A 115 15.63 4.42 17.09
N LYS A 116 15.07 4.27 15.89
CA LYS A 116 15.57 4.92 14.66
C LYS A 116 14.93 6.29 14.41
N LEU A 117 13.81 6.60 15.04
CA LEU A 117 13.18 7.91 14.91
C LEU A 117 14.05 8.96 15.63
N PRO A 118 14.33 10.12 15.00
CA PRO A 118 15.18 11.16 15.58
C PRO A 118 14.64 11.73 16.90
N ASP A 119 13.32 11.89 16.99
CA ASP A 119 12.63 12.45 18.15
C ASP A 119 11.15 12.03 18.18
N ALA A 120 10.47 12.41 19.27
CA ALA A 120 9.06 12.07 19.50
C ALA A 120 8.07 12.81 18.57
N THR A 121 8.49 13.89 17.94
CA THR A 121 7.65 14.70 17.04
C THR A 121 7.75 14.25 15.59
N THR A 122 8.77 13.45 15.28
CA THR A 122 9.01 12.95 13.93
C THR A 122 7.95 11.93 13.53
N ILE A 123 7.37 12.12 12.34
CA ILE A 123 6.46 11.19 11.71
C ILE A 123 7.06 10.74 10.37
N TRP A 124 7.31 9.44 10.22
CA TRP A 124 7.75 8.87 8.96
C TRP A 124 6.58 8.33 8.16
N HIS A 125 6.56 8.54 6.87
CA HIS A 125 5.62 7.88 5.98
C HIS A 125 5.92 6.38 5.92
N ALA A 126 4.91 5.57 6.17
CA ALA A 126 5.05 4.11 6.24
C ALA A 126 4.78 3.39 4.93
N SER A 127 4.33 4.11 3.90
CA SER A 127 3.88 3.51 2.65
C SER A 127 4.37 4.30 1.45
N SER A 128 4.80 3.58 0.42
CA SER A 128 5.06 4.14 -0.90
C SER A 128 3.79 4.33 -1.73
N ASP A 129 2.61 3.98 -1.21
CA ASP A 129 1.34 4.00 -1.96
C ASP A 129 1.06 5.38 -2.57
N ILE A 130 1.41 6.47 -1.87
CA ILE A 130 1.27 7.84 -2.37
C ILE A 130 2.18 8.06 -3.58
N LEU A 131 3.44 7.66 -3.47
CA LEU A 131 4.41 7.76 -4.56
C LEU A 131 4.01 6.87 -5.74
N GLU A 132 3.57 5.64 -5.46
CA GLU A 132 3.12 4.70 -6.50
C GLU A 132 1.88 5.21 -7.22
N SER A 133 0.90 5.79 -6.50
CA SER A 133 -0.27 6.43 -7.09
C SER A 133 0.12 7.62 -7.96
N LEU A 134 1.04 8.45 -7.47
CA LEU A 134 1.57 9.60 -8.18
C LEU A 134 2.26 9.19 -9.48
N PHE A 135 3.18 8.21 -9.42
CA PHE A 135 3.83 7.64 -10.60
C PHE A 135 2.86 6.92 -11.52
N GLY A 136 1.81 6.29 -10.98
CA GLY A 136 0.73 5.68 -11.75
C GLY A 136 -0.01 6.71 -12.61
N LYS A 137 -0.38 7.85 -12.04
CA LYS A 137 -0.99 8.97 -12.75
C LYS A 137 -0.04 9.54 -13.82
N PHE A 138 1.23 9.71 -13.47
CA PHE A 138 2.25 10.14 -14.42
C PHE A 138 2.37 9.21 -15.63
N LYS A 139 2.41 7.88 -15.40
CA LYS A 139 2.49 6.88 -16.48
C LYS A 139 1.27 6.87 -17.40
N GLN A 140 0.09 7.22 -16.92
CA GLN A 140 -1.11 7.33 -17.75
C GLN A 140 -1.08 8.50 -18.72
N ILE A 141 -0.39 9.58 -18.35
CA ILE A 141 -0.32 10.82 -19.13
C ILE A 141 0.95 10.86 -20.01
N SER A 142 2.03 10.21 -19.56
CA SER A 142 3.27 10.18 -20.31
C SER A 142 3.23 9.10 -21.41
N SER A 143 3.76 9.44 -22.60
CA SER A 143 3.98 8.45 -23.65
C SER A 143 4.88 7.32 -23.15
N PRO A 144 4.59 6.06 -23.47
CA PRO A 144 5.43 4.90 -23.10
C PRO A 144 6.80 4.89 -23.80
N ASN A 145 7.15 5.93 -24.53
CA ASN A 145 8.41 6.03 -25.22
C ASN A 145 9.60 6.14 -24.25
N LYS A 146 10.38 5.07 -24.17
CA LYS A 146 11.55 4.92 -23.30
C LYS A 146 12.72 5.87 -23.60
N LEU A 147 12.67 6.61 -24.70
CA LEU A 147 13.71 7.56 -25.10
C LEU A 147 13.53 8.94 -24.49
N HIS A 148 12.41 9.19 -23.79
CA HIS A 148 12.24 10.44 -23.08
C HIS A 148 13.00 10.41 -21.76
N GLY A 149 13.92 11.34 -21.58
CA GLY A 149 14.53 11.66 -20.30
C GLY A 149 13.54 12.31 -19.32
N VAL A 150 14.05 13.03 -18.36
CA VAL A 150 13.21 13.84 -17.44
C VAL A 150 12.42 14.84 -18.27
N THR A 151 11.10 14.67 -18.33
CA THR A 151 10.21 15.60 -19.04
C THR A 151 9.81 16.74 -18.11
N PRO A 152 9.47 17.95 -18.62
CA PRO A 152 8.93 19.02 -17.79
C PRO A 152 7.73 18.60 -16.95
N PHE A 153 6.98 17.61 -17.41
CA PHE A 153 5.84 17.05 -16.69
C PHE A 153 6.23 16.38 -15.36
N VAL A 154 7.47 15.85 -15.22
CA VAL A 154 7.97 15.30 -13.94
C VAL A 154 8.00 16.41 -12.88
N LEU A 155 8.31 17.64 -13.26
CA LEU A 155 8.33 18.78 -12.34
C LEU A 155 6.93 19.17 -11.87
N SER A 156 5.90 18.87 -12.66
CA SER A 156 4.50 19.09 -12.28
C SER A 156 3.99 18.10 -11.22
N LEU A 157 4.74 17.01 -10.93
CA LEU A 157 4.33 16.05 -9.88
C LEU A 157 4.24 16.70 -8.49
N CYS A 158 5.04 17.72 -8.23
CA CYS A 158 4.99 18.47 -6.96
C CYS A 158 3.63 19.12 -6.72
N VAL A 159 2.91 19.49 -7.80
CA VAL A 159 1.57 20.08 -7.71
C VAL A 159 0.58 19.11 -7.06
N TYR A 160 0.74 17.81 -7.27
CA TYR A 160 -0.14 16.78 -6.69
C TYR A 160 0.14 16.48 -5.21
N THR A 161 1.24 16.99 -4.65
CA THR A 161 1.65 16.72 -3.27
C THR A 161 1.54 17.93 -2.35
N ASN A 162 1.50 19.16 -2.92
CA ASN A 162 1.54 20.39 -2.14
C ASN A 162 0.14 20.97 -1.82
N PHE A 163 -0.94 20.32 -2.26
CA PHE A 163 -2.28 20.78 -1.92
C PHE A 163 -2.67 20.21 -0.57
N ASP A 164 -2.67 21.04 0.45
CA ASP A 164 -3.28 20.72 1.73
C ASP A 164 -4.81 20.84 1.59
N GLU A 165 -5.49 19.68 1.66
CA GLU A 165 -6.95 19.60 1.56
C GLU A 165 -7.66 20.40 2.68
N HIS A 166 -6.94 20.76 3.74
CA HIS A 166 -7.46 21.52 4.88
C HIS A 166 -7.31 23.05 4.72
N THR A 167 -6.58 23.51 3.71
CA THR A 167 -6.50 24.96 3.46
C THR A 167 -7.73 25.46 2.72
N LYS A 168 -8.45 26.39 3.35
CA LYS A 168 -9.61 27.10 2.75
C LYS A 168 -9.27 27.86 1.47
N ASP A 169 -7.99 27.88 1.07
CA ASP A 169 -7.46 28.64 -0.05
C ASP A 169 -6.97 27.75 -1.21
N MET A 170 -7.28 26.45 -1.22
CA MET A 170 -6.81 25.53 -2.25
C MET A 170 -7.22 25.96 -3.66
N ALA A 171 -8.45 26.46 -3.83
CA ALA A 171 -8.93 26.94 -5.12
C ALA A 171 -8.11 28.13 -5.65
N ASN A 172 -7.72 29.07 -4.78
CA ASN A 172 -6.88 30.20 -5.14
C ASN A 172 -5.44 29.77 -5.43
N GLN A 173 -4.90 28.83 -4.70
CA GLN A 173 -3.56 28.27 -4.98
C GLN A 173 -3.52 27.55 -6.32
N ILE A 174 -4.52 26.74 -6.66
CA ILE A 174 -4.63 26.09 -7.97
C ILE A 174 -4.76 27.15 -9.07
N LYS A 175 -5.63 28.14 -8.88
CA LYS A 175 -5.83 29.23 -9.84
C LYS A 175 -4.53 29.99 -10.07
N PHE A 176 -3.83 30.37 -9.00
CA PHE A 176 -2.54 31.08 -9.07
C PHE A 176 -1.49 30.23 -9.81
N ALA A 177 -1.39 28.93 -9.53
CA ALA A 177 -0.46 28.04 -10.21
C ALA A 177 -0.78 27.93 -11.71
N LEU A 178 -2.06 27.80 -12.09
CA LEU A 178 -2.49 27.71 -13.49
C LEU A 178 -2.28 29.03 -14.27
N GLU A 179 -2.38 30.17 -13.59
CA GLU A 179 -2.19 31.48 -14.20
C GLU A 179 -0.71 31.88 -14.34
N ASN A 180 0.18 31.33 -13.51
CA ASN A 180 1.57 31.78 -13.39
C ASN A 180 2.62 30.73 -13.77
N VAL A 181 2.26 29.48 -14.02
CA VAL A 181 3.22 28.42 -14.38
C VAL A 181 2.83 27.81 -15.72
N PHE A 182 3.62 28.05 -16.74
CA PHE A 182 3.42 27.53 -18.08
C PHE A 182 4.39 26.37 -18.37
N MET A 183 3.98 25.47 -19.26
CA MET A 183 4.84 24.36 -19.71
C MET A 183 6.11 24.84 -20.43
N ALA A 184 6.09 26.06 -20.98
CA ALA A 184 7.27 26.71 -21.55
C ALA A 184 8.31 26.96 -20.47
N ASP A 185 7.92 27.58 -19.35
CA ASP A 185 8.82 27.91 -18.24
C ASP A 185 9.48 26.65 -17.66
N LEU A 186 8.70 25.55 -17.56
CA LEU A 186 9.23 24.25 -17.11
C LEU A 186 10.23 23.66 -18.11
N LYS A 187 10.04 23.87 -19.42
CA LYS A 187 11.00 23.41 -20.45
C LYS A 187 12.29 24.20 -20.38
N ASP A 188 12.20 25.52 -20.22
CA ASP A 188 13.35 26.40 -20.14
C ASP A 188 14.14 26.11 -18.84
N TRP A 189 13.45 26.01 -17.71
CA TRP A 189 14.07 25.61 -16.45
C TRP A 189 14.76 24.25 -16.56
N LYS A 190 14.13 23.26 -17.21
CA LYS A 190 14.73 21.95 -17.45
C LYS A 190 16.02 22.06 -18.25
N HIS A 191 16.02 22.86 -19.32
CA HIS A 191 17.18 23.05 -20.18
C HIS A 191 18.36 23.60 -19.39
N ASP A 192 18.09 24.55 -18.50
CA ASP A 192 19.12 25.26 -17.76
C ASP A 192 19.65 24.46 -16.53
N ASN A 193 18.79 23.62 -15.92
CA ASN A 193 19.08 23.01 -14.62
C ASN A 193 19.25 21.48 -14.64
N LEU A 194 18.78 20.79 -15.69
CA LEU A 194 18.85 19.32 -15.75
C LEU A 194 19.78 18.86 -16.88
N ILE A 195 20.51 17.78 -16.57
CA ILE A 195 21.38 17.14 -17.56
C ILE A 195 20.52 16.49 -18.62
N ASP A 196 20.79 16.78 -19.92
CA ASP A 196 20.14 16.13 -21.03
C ASP A 196 20.34 14.62 -21.02
N ASN A 197 19.32 13.90 -21.51
CA ASN A 197 19.39 12.46 -21.62
C ASN A 197 20.60 12.04 -22.49
N GLN A 198 21.52 11.29 -21.88
CA GLN A 198 22.74 10.78 -22.52
C GLN A 198 22.45 9.98 -23.80
N VAL A 199 21.31 9.26 -23.86
CA VAL A 199 20.90 8.50 -25.02
C VAL A 199 20.54 9.42 -26.20
N VAL A 200 19.80 10.51 -25.91
CA VAL A 200 19.46 11.53 -26.92
C VAL A 200 20.71 12.23 -27.44
N LYS A 201 21.66 12.58 -26.56
CA LYS A 201 22.95 13.14 -26.97
C LYS A 201 23.70 12.20 -27.91
N ARG A 202 23.80 10.90 -27.58
CA ARG A 202 24.45 9.92 -28.44
C ARG A 202 23.79 9.77 -29.81
N ILE A 203 22.45 9.72 -29.86
CA ILE A 203 21.70 9.65 -31.12
C ILE A 203 21.95 10.91 -31.98
N LEU A 204 21.96 12.08 -31.37
CA LEU A 204 22.26 13.34 -32.08
C LEU A 204 23.69 13.40 -32.60
N THR A 205 24.64 12.84 -31.85
CA THR A 205 26.06 12.76 -32.25
C THR A 205 26.26 11.78 -33.39
N LEU A 206 25.49 10.68 -33.45
CA LEU A 206 25.58 9.66 -34.51
C LEU A 206 24.88 10.09 -35.81
N LYS A 207 24.04 11.13 -35.78
CA LYS A 207 23.37 11.69 -36.97
C LYS A 207 24.13 12.82 -37.64
N LYS A 208 25.23 13.25 -37.05
CA LYS A 208 26.21 14.16 -37.69
C LYS A 208 27.28 13.35 -38.44
#